data_c9d1782d9c7ba28f71b54f227aef42a7
#
_entry.id   c9d1782d9c7ba28f71b54f227aef42a7
#
_cell.length_a   1.000
_cell.length_b   1.000
_cell.length_c   1.000
_cell.angle_alpha   90.00
_cell.angle_beta   90.00
_cell.angle_gamma   90.00
#
_symmetry.space_group_name_H-M   'P 1'
#
loop_
_entity.id
_entity.type
_entity.pdbx_description
1 polymer ?
#
loop_
_entity_poly.entity_id
_entity_poly.type
_entity_poly.pdbx_seq_one_letter_code
_entity_poly.pdbx_strand_id
1 'polypeptide(L)'
;MGKDWYSESLKVSDMKDKTAAEKLLGSWVIEISEMDGMNTTKADTLKSFLSAQQDKYRPAYGRETVTNKRQCIIIGTSNEREFLKDDTGNRRFWPIDVGKNAPTKNVFTELPEVIDQMWAEAYVMWVLGEPLYPDAEMAEEAEREQEAHRHEDPRKGIIEEFLKQPVPVDWYSMSSITRLSYLSNPKIYTGETMLRDKICALEIWVECFHRAKADMTQRESRQINSILSEILKDKPEWMRNNLRFGADYGQQRGFIKWHT
;
A
#
# COMPACT_ATOMS: atom_id res chain seq x y z
N MET A 1 -18.61 27.41 -7.23
CA MET A 1 -18.29 27.27 -5.80
C MET A 1 -17.67 28.56 -5.30
N GLY A 2 -18.16 29.13 -4.20
CA GLY A 2 -17.51 30.26 -3.56
C GLY A 2 -16.16 29.82 -2.96
N LYS A 3 -15.21 30.73 -2.82
CA LYS A 3 -13.89 30.46 -2.23
C LYS A 3 -13.98 29.86 -0.81
N ASP A 4 -15.09 30.05 -0.12
CA ASP A 4 -15.31 29.57 1.23
C ASP A 4 -15.57 28.06 1.37
N TRP A 5 -15.84 27.37 0.25
CA TRP A 5 -16.13 25.93 0.22
C TRP A 5 -14.92 25.06 -0.08
N TYR A 6 -13.78 25.66 -0.39
CA TYR A 6 -12.53 25.01 -0.74
C TYR A 6 -11.42 25.43 0.23
N SER A 7 -10.57 24.49 0.62
CA SER A 7 -9.40 24.75 1.46
C SER A 7 -8.22 23.88 1.06
N GLU A 8 -7.06 24.49 0.96
CA GLU A 8 -5.75 23.85 0.75
C GLU A 8 -4.86 23.88 2.01
N SER A 9 -5.46 24.22 3.16
CA SER A 9 -4.70 24.45 4.38
C SER A 9 -4.29 23.17 5.13
N LEU A 10 -4.83 22.00 4.76
CA LEU A 10 -4.60 20.74 5.45
C LEU A 10 -3.27 20.11 5.03
N LYS A 11 -2.46 19.74 6.01
CA LYS A 11 -1.22 18.97 5.79
C LYS A 11 -1.29 17.63 6.52
N VAL A 12 -0.58 16.61 6.01
CA VAL A 12 -0.51 15.30 6.66
C VAL A 12 0.02 15.40 8.10
N SER A 13 0.89 16.37 8.39
CA SER A 13 1.38 16.63 9.75
C SER A 13 0.29 17.03 10.74
N ASP A 14 -0.75 17.73 10.27
CA ASP A 14 -1.86 18.22 11.10
C ASP A 14 -2.79 17.11 11.57
N MET A 15 -2.80 15.98 10.83
CA MET A 15 -3.72 14.84 11.07
C MET A 15 -3.45 14.09 12.36
N LYS A 16 -2.41 14.47 13.11
CA LYS A 16 -2.05 13.85 14.39
C LYS A 16 -2.74 14.51 15.58
N ASP A 17 -3.36 15.67 15.38
CA ASP A 17 -3.98 16.44 16.44
C ASP A 17 -5.28 17.13 15.99
N LYS A 18 -5.85 17.95 16.86
CA LYS A 18 -7.08 18.69 16.61
C LYS A 18 -7.01 19.70 15.46
N THR A 19 -5.83 20.11 15.05
CA THR A 19 -5.61 21.11 13.99
C THR A 19 -6.24 20.65 12.68
N ALA A 20 -6.14 19.36 12.36
CA ALA A 20 -6.80 18.82 11.18
C ALA A 20 -8.33 18.97 11.26
N ALA A 21 -8.92 18.62 12.41
CA ALA A 21 -10.36 18.73 12.62
C ALA A 21 -10.86 20.20 12.48
N GLU A 22 -10.09 21.16 13.01
CA GLU A 22 -10.40 22.58 12.88
C GLU A 22 -10.33 23.05 11.41
N LYS A 23 -9.37 22.52 10.62
CA LYS A 23 -9.19 22.85 9.20
C LYS A 23 -10.23 22.23 8.26
N LEU A 24 -10.92 21.18 8.69
CA LEU A 24 -12.03 20.59 7.93
C LEU A 24 -13.32 21.39 8.02
N LEU A 25 -13.46 22.23 9.04
CA LEU A 25 -14.71 22.95 9.27
C LEU A 25 -14.99 23.98 8.18
N GLY A 26 -16.23 23.99 7.70
CA GLY A 26 -16.74 24.99 6.77
C GLY A 26 -16.35 24.76 5.30
N SER A 27 -15.55 23.73 4.97
CA SER A 27 -15.16 23.45 3.59
C SER A 27 -15.76 22.13 3.10
N TRP A 28 -16.18 22.08 1.85
CA TRP A 28 -16.67 20.86 1.21
C TRP A 28 -15.56 20.10 0.47
N VAL A 29 -14.60 20.81 -0.08
CA VAL A 29 -13.45 20.25 -0.77
C VAL A 29 -12.18 20.66 -0.05
N ILE A 30 -11.43 19.69 0.38
CA ILE A 30 -10.13 19.88 1.04
C ILE A 30 -9.05 19.31 0.12
N GLU A 31 -8.12 20.16 -0.27
CA GLU A 31 -6.95 19.72 -1.03
C GLU A 31 -5.75 19.49 -0.11
N ILE A 32 -5.09 18.36 -0.31
CA ILE A 32 -3.75 18.08 0.22
C ILE A 32 -2.79 18.19 -0.97
N SER A 33 -2.17 19.34 -1.10
CA SER A 33 -1.20 19.60 -2.16
C SER A 33 0.07 18.79 -1.93
N GLU A 34 0.68 18.31 -3.02
CA GLU A 34 1.98 17.68 -3.02
C GLU A 34 2.09 16.49 -2.04
N MET A 35 1.34 15.42 -2.31
CA MET A 35 1.44 14.18 -1.55
C MET A 35 2.76 13.43 -1.78
N ASP A 36 3.68 14.02 -2.54
CA ASP A 36 4.98 13.46 -2.89
C ASP A 36 5.84 13.19 -1.63
N GLY A 37 6.69 12.20 -1.69
CA GLY A 37 7.57 11.82 -0.57
C GLY A 37 6.83 11.26 0.64
N MET A 38 5.63 10.71 0.47
CA MET A 38 4.95 9.98 1.55
C MET A 38 5.76 8.74 1.95
N ASN A 39 6.16 8.68 3.21
CA ASN A 39 6.70 7.46 3.79
C ASN A 39 5.58 6.64 4.47
N THR A 40 5.86 5.39 4.83
CA THR A 40 4.90 4.47 5.45
C THR A 40 4.18 5.08 6.66
N THR A 41 4.89 5.80 7.53
CA THR A 41 4.30 6.43 8.73
C THR A 41 3.30 7.54 8.38
N LYS A 42 3.60 8.34 7.35
CA LYS A 42 2.66 9.36 6.85
C LYS A 42 1.44 8.71 6.19
N ALA A 43 1.65 7.63 5.44
CA ALA A 43 0.58 6.86 4.81
C ALA A 43 -0.38 6.28 5.85
N ASP A 44 0.13 5.68 6.93
CA ASP A 44 -0.69 5.14 8.02
C ASP A 44 -1.50 6.23 8.73
N THR A 45 -0.88 7.40 8.95
CA THR A 45 -1.56 8.56 9.54
C THR A 45 -2.71 9.03 8.64
N LEU A 46 -2.45 9.18 7.34
CA LEU A 46 -3.45 9.59 6.36
C LEU A 46 -4.59 8.57 6.27
N LYS A 47 -4.29 7.26 6.19
CA LYS A 47 -5.31 6.20 6.15
C LYS A 47 -6.19 6.19 7.39
N SER A 48 -5.60 6.34 8.56
CA SER A 48 -6.35 6.45 9.82
C SER A 48 -7.26 7.67 9.82
N PHE A 49 -6.73 8.79 9.38
CA PHE A 49 -7.48 10.04 9.27
C PHE A 49 -8.64 9.93 8.27
N LEU A 50 -8.41 9.39 7.08
CA LEU A 50 -9.45 9.21 6.05
C LEU A 50 -10.58 8.27 6.49
N SER A 51 -10.30 7.33 7.38
CA SER A 51 -11.30 6.36 7.88
C SER A 51 -12.26 6.96 8.91
N ALA A 52 -11.95 8.11 9.48
CA ALA A 52 -12.78 8.73 10.52
C ALA A 52 -14.01 9.42 9.89
N GLN A 53 -15.20 9.07 10.38
CA GLN A 53 -16.47 9.67 9.96
C GLN A 53 -16.82 10.95 10.74
N GLN A 54 -16.17 11.14 11.88
CA GLN A 54 -16.40 12.29 12.76
C GLN A 54 -15.12 12.64 13.50
N ASP A 55 -14.98 13.90 13.84
CA ASP A 55 -13.88 14.44 14.61
C ASP A 55 -14.36 14.87 15.99
N LYS A 56 -13.69 14.36 17.04
CA LYS A 56 -14.00 14.67 18.42
C LYS A 56 -12.81 15.39 19.06
N TYR A 57 -13.00 16.66 19.36
CA TYR A 57 -11.92 17.47 19.94
C TYR A 57 -12.48 18.59 20.83
N ARG A 58 -11.61 19.21 21.62
CA ARG A 58 -11.94 20.41 22.39
C ARG A 58 -11.40 21.64 21.66
N PRO A 59 -12.25 22.56 21.18
CA PRO A 59 -11.81 23.78 20.53
C PRO A 59 -10.88 24.62 21.43
N ALA A 60 -10.05 25.46 20.81
CA ALA A 60 -9.26 26.41 21.56
C ALA A 60 -10.18 27.30 22.38
N TYR A 61 -9.88 27.46 23.68
CA TYR A 61 -10.70 28.16 24.66
C TYR A 61 -12.08 27.56 24.95
N GLY A 62 -12.44 26.44 24.32
CA GLY A 62 -13.69 25.73 24.61
C GLY A 62 -13.63 25.02 25.97
N ARG A 63 -14.75 24.97 26.69
CA ARG A 63 -14.85 24.22 27.95
C ARG A 63 -15.21 22.76 27.74
N GLU A 64 -15.90 22.45 26.65
CA GLU A 64 -16.43 21.13 26.36
C GLU A 64 -15.84 20.55 25.07
N THR A 65 -15.89 19.24 24.97
CA THR A 65 -15.54 18.50 23.76
C THR A 65 -16.70 18.54 22.79
N VAL A 66 -16.43 18.89 21.54
CA VAL A 66 -17.42 18.87 20.45
C VAL A 66 -17.19 17.65 19.56
N THR A 67 -18.24 17.17 18.91
CA THR A 67 -18.19 16.12 17.91
C THR A 67 -18.78 16.66 16.62
N ASN A 68 -17.97 16.69 15.57
CA ASN A 68 -18.38 17.16 14.24
C ASN A 68 -18.34 16.00 13.26
N LYS A 69 -19.44 15.73 12.58
CA LYS A 69 -19.46 14.78 11.44
C LYS A 69 -18.73 15.41 10.27
N ARG A 70 -17.94 14.63 9.57
CA ARG A 70 -17.26 15.08 8.36
C ARG A 70 -18.26 15.26 7.22
N GLN A 71 -18.20 16.41 6.55
CA GLN A 71 -19.06 16.78 5.43
C GLN A 71 -18.23 17.24 4.23
N CYS A 72 -16.98 16.81 4.15
CA CYS A 72 -16.04 17.17 3.10
C CYS A 72 -15.52 15.94 2.38
N ILE A 73 -15.11 16.15 1.13
CA ILE A 73 -14.25 15.22 0.38
C ILE A 73 -12.81 15.70 0.45
N ILE A 74 -11.86 14.78 0.40
CA ILE A 74 -10.44 15.09 0.44
C ILE A 74 -9.84 14.69 -0.90
N ILE A 75 -9.16 15.63 -1.56
CA ILE A 75 -8.47 15.44 -2.81
C ILE A 75 -6.97 15.59 -2.54
N GLY A 76 -6.15 14.69 -3.06
CA GLY A 76 -4.70 14.79 -3.01
C GLY A 76 -4.11 14.93 -4.39
N THR A 77 -3.03 15.71 -4.53
CA THR A 77 -2.26 15.80 -5.78
C THR A 77 -0.88 15.20 -5.58
N SER A 78 -0.37 14.50 -6.59
CA SER A 78 0.97 13.90 -6.59
C SER A 78 1.55 13.92 -7.99
N ASN A 79 2.86 14.20 -8.08
CA ASN A 79 3.65 14.05 -9.30
C ASN A 79 4.29 12.65 -9.37
N GLU A 80 4.30 11.90 -8.25
CA GLU A 80 4.76 10.52 -8.22
C GLU A 80 3.65 9.61 -8.74
N ARG A 81 3.93 8.82 -9.78
CA ARG A 81 2.97 7.83 -10.29
C ARG A 81 2.73 6.72 -9.26
N GLU A 82 3.79 6.26 -8.61
CA GLU A 82 3.75 5.20 -7.60
C GLU A 82 3.72 5.81 -6.19
N PHE A 83 2.61 6.42 -5.80
CA PHE A 83 2.49 7.08 -4.50
C PHE A 83 1.90 6.19 -3.40
N LEU A 84 1.30 5.04 -3.75
CA LEU A 84 0.73 4.08 -2.80
C LEU A 84 1.82 3.14 -2.27
N LYS A 85 2.46 3.52 -1.16
CA LYS A 85 3.64 2.82 -0.57
C LYS A 85 3.29 1.75 0.47
N ASP A 86 2.05 1.31 0.54
CA ASP A 86 1.62 0.30 1.50
C ASP A 86 0.78 -0.77 0.82
N ASP A 87 1.02 -2.03 1.20
CA ASP A 87 0.34 -3.20 0.65
C ASP A 87 -1.11 -3.34 1.15
N THR A 88 -1.53 -2.51 2.11
CA THR A 88 -2.83 -2.62 2.75
C THR A 88 -3.57 -1.29 2.81
N GLY A 89 -4.89 -1.34 2.62
CA GLY A 89 -5.74 -0.17 2.86
C GLY A 89 -5.80 0.85 1.72
N ASN A 90 -5.29 0.52 0.53
CA ASN A 90 -5.34 1.38 -0.66
C ASN A 90 -6.78 1.66 -1.13
N ARG A 91 -7.77 0.84 -0.73
CA ARG A 91 -9.21 1.04 -0.98
C ARG A 91 -9.77 2.41 -0.54
N ARG A 92 -8.98 3.21 0.18
CA ARG A 92 -9.36 4.58 0.60
C ARG A 92 -8.97 5.63 -0.42
N PHE A 93 -8.16 5.24 -1.40
CA PHE A 93 -7.68 6.12 -2.45
C PHE A 93 -8.36 5.77 -3.76
N TRP A 94 -8.72 6.77 -4.50
CA TRP A 94 -9.21 6.64 -5.86
C TRP A 94 -8.24 7.38 -6.78
N PRO A 95 -7.22 6.71 -7.33
CA PRO A 95 -6.28 7.33 -8.24
C PRO A 95 -6.97 7.78 -9.52
N ILE A 96 -6.67 8.97 -9.96
CA ILE A 96 -7.16 9.53 -11.23
C ILE A 96 -5.95 10.11 -11.95
N ASP A 97 -5.54 9.49 -13.04
CA ASP A 97 -4.48 10.00 -13.89
C ASP A 97 -4.98 11.20 -14.70
N VAL A 98 -4.24 12.28 -14.62
CA VAL A 98 -4.48 13.50 -15.40
C VAL A 98 -3.44 13.63 -16.51
N GLY A 99 -3.83 14.26 -17.62
CA GLY A 99 -2.92 14.53 -18.74
C GLY A 99 -2.62 13.33 -19.67
N LYS A 100 -3.30 12.17 -19.49
CA LYS A 100 -3.19 11.03 -20.43
C LYS A 100 -3.69 11.39 -21.84
N ASN A 101 -4.71 12.21 -21.92
CA ASN A 101 -5.32 12.64 -23.18
C ASN A 101 -5.21 14.15 -23.33
N ALA A 102 -5.18 14.63 -24.59
CA ALA A 102 -5.28 16.05 -24.85
C ALA A 102 -6.62 16.60 -24.33
N PRO A 103 -6.65 17.76 -23.66
CA PRO A 103 -7.87 18.35 -23.16
C PRO A 103 -8.81 18.66 -24.34
N THR A 104 -10.06 18.24 -24.21
CA THR A 104 -11.11 18.53 -25.22
C THR A 104 -11.81 19.86 -24.97
N LYS A 105 -11.66 20.41 -23.76
CA LYS A 105 -12.28 21.67 -23.32
C LYS A 105 -11.28 22.52 -22.57
N ASN A 106 -11.47 23.83 -22.66
CA ASN A 106 -10.68 24.78 -21.86
C ASN A 106 -11.38 25.04 -20.53
N VAL A 107 -10.72 24.63 -19.45
CA VAL A 107 -11.26 24.75 -18.07
C VAL A 107 -11.51 26.23 -17.69
N PHE A 108 -10.70 27.16 -18.19
CA PHE A 108 -10.82 28.57 -17.81
C PHE A 108 -11.96 29.30 -18.51
N THR A 109 -12.31 28.87 -19.71
CA THR A 109 -13.36 29.54 -20.52
C THR A 109 -14.68 28.77 -20.56
N GLU A 110 -14.64 27.44 -20.58
CA GLU A 110 -15.84 26.62 -20.77
C GLU A 110 -16.42 26.07 -19.46
N LEU A 111 -15.59 25.83 -18.42
CA LEU A 111 -16.10 25.36 -17.13
C LEU A 111 -17.12 26.34 -16.48
N PRO A 112 -16.91 27.66 -16.48
CA PRO A 112 -17.89 28.58 -15.94
C PRO A 112 -19.28 28.49 -16.59
N GLU A 113 -19.34 28.07 -17.84
CA GLU A 113 -20.60 27.95 -18.60
C GLU A 113 -21.41 26.69 -18.21
N VAL A 114 -20.71 25.62 -17.75
CA VAL A 114 -21.33 24.31 -17.48
C VAL A 114 -21.40 23.96 -15.98
N ILE A 115 -20.74 24.72 -15.10
CA ILE A 115 -20.60 24.35 -13.69
C ILE A 115 -21.96 24.28 -12.97
N ASP A 116 -22.87 25.17 -13.27
CA ASP A 116 -24.20 25.17 -12.66
C ASP A 116 -25.01 23.95 -13.08
N GLN A 117 -24.87 23.54 -14.34
CA GLN A 117 -25.50 22.32 -14.87
C GLN A 117 -24.92 21.07 -14.20
N MET A 118 -23.61 21.00 -14.00
CA MET A 118 -22.95 19.88 -13.32
C MET A 118 -23.45 19.75 -11.87
N TRP A 119 -23.62 20.87 -11.16
CA TRP A 119 -24.18 20.86 -9.81
C TRP A 119 -25.66 20.47 -9.79
N ALA A 120 -26.45 20.91 -10.76
CA ALA A 120 -27.86 20.53 -10.87
C ALA A 120 -27.99 19.02 -11.11
N GLU A 121 -27.16 18.45 -11.98
CA GLU A 121 -27.14 17.01 -12.24
C GLU A 121 -26.74 16.21 -10.99
N ALA A 122 -25.66 16.59 -10.32
CA ALA A 122 -25.23 15.95 -9.08
C ALA A 122 -26.30 16.01 -7.97
N TYR A 123 -27.03 17.14 -7.87
CA TYR A 123 -28.13 17.28 -6.94
C TYR A 123 -29.30 16.32 -7.28
N VAL A 124 -29.65 16.19 -8.56
CA VAL A 124 -30.71 15.26 -8.99
C VAL A 124 -30.30 13.81 -8.67
N MET A 125 -29.07 13.42 -8.97
CA MET A 125 -28.56 12.08 -8.65
C MET A 125 -28.64 11.80 -7.14
N TRP A 126 -28.26 12.77 -6.32
CA TRP A 126 -28.36 12.65 -4.86
C TRP A 126 -29.81 12.49 -4.40
N VAL A 127 -30.76 13.29 -4.94
CA VAL A 127 -32.19 13.21 -4.60
C VAL A 127 -32.78 11.86 -5.02
N LEU A 128 -32.33 11.30 -6.13
CA LEU A 128 -32.75 9.97 -6.62
C LEU A 128 -32.13 8.83 -5.82
N GLY A 129 -31.23 9.11 -4.86
CA GLY A 129 -30.60 8.12 -4.00
C GLY A 129 -29.45 7.36 -4.67
N GLU A 130 -28.75 8.00 -5.60
CA GLU A 130 -27.55 7.45 -6.21
C GLU A 130 -26.57 6.96 -5.12
N PRO A 131 -26.08 5.70 -5.17
CA PRO A 131 -25.14 5.18 -4.19
C PRO A 131 -23.83 5.95 -4.18
N LEU A 132 -23.33 6.29 -2.97
CA LEU A 132 -22.04 6.96 -2.79
C LEU A 132 -20.88 5.97 -2.61
N TYR A 133 -21.04 4.74 -3.10
CA TYR A 133 -20.02 3.68 -3.09
C TYR A 133 -20.02 2.99 -4.45
N PRO A 134 -18.86 2.51 -4.92
CA PRO A 134 -18.76 1.83 -6.19
C PRO A 134 -19.55 0.51 -6.19
N ASP A 135 -20.16 0.17 -7.30
CA ASP A 135 -20.66 -1.17 -7.55
C ASP A 135 -19.50 -2.16 -7.76
N ALA A 136 -19.78 -3.42 -8.07
CA ALA A 136 -18.76 -4.44 -8.21
C ALA A 136 -17.79 -4.15 -9.38
N GLU A 137 -18.30 -3.67 -10.52
CA GLU A 137 -17.49 -3.37 -11.70
C GLU A 137 -16.57 -2.17 -11.46
N MET A 138 -17.11 -1.10 -10.89
CA MET A 138 -16.32 0.09 -10.50
C MET A 138 -15.30 -0.24 -9.38
N ALA A 139 -15.63 -1.16 -8.47
CA ALA A 139 -14.70 -1.58 -7.43
C ALA A 139 -13.50 -2.35 -8.01
N GLU A 140 -13.71 -3.23 -9.01
CA GLU A 140 -12.63 -3.91 -9.73
C GLU A 140 -11.76 -2.93 -10.52
N GLU A 141 -12.36 -1.92 -11.17
CA GLU A 141 -11.61 -0.87 -11.86
C GLU A 141 -10.78 -0.05 -10.88
N ALA A 142 -11.36 0.35 -9.76
CA ALA A 142 -10.65 1.08 -8.71
C ALA A 142 -9.47 0.26 -8.14
N GLU A 143 -9.63 -1.06 -7.98
CA GLU A 143 -8.54 -1.95 -7.53
C GLU A 143 -7.42 -2.02 -8.58
N ARG A 144 -7.76 -2.09 -9.88
CA ARG A 144 -6.77 -2.07 -10.96
C ARG A 144 -5.98 -0.75 -10.99
N GLU A 145 -6.66 0.39 -10.86
CA GLU A 145 -5.99 1.69 -10.79
C GLU A 145 -5.13 1.82 -9.53
N GLN A 146 -5.58 1.33 -8.39
CA GLN A 146 -4.78 1.31 -7.16
C GLN A 146 -3.52 0.47 -7.30
N GLU A 147 -3.61 -0.70 -7.95
CA GLU A 147 -2.45 -1.56 -8.22
C GLU A 147 -1.46 -0.90 -9.20
N ALA A 148 -1.96 -0.20 -10.23
CA ALA A 148 -1.12 0.53 -11.18
C ALA A 148 -0.33 1.70 -10.55
N HIS A 149 -0.81 2.22 -9.41
CA HIS A 149 -0.16 3.30 -8.66
C HIS A 149 0.57 2.81 -7.41
N ARG A 150 0.66 1.49 -7.23
CA ARG A 150 1.35 0.89 -6.11
C ARG A 150 2.85 0.91 -6.33
N HIS A 151 3.59 1.34 -5.31
CA HIS A 151 5.03 1.28 -5.32
C HIS A 151 5.49 -0.18 -5.21
N GLU A 152 6.12 -0.69 -6.25
CA GLU A 152 6.68 -2.04 -6.24
C GLU A 152 8.03 -2.05 -5.52
N ASP A 153 8.18 -2.97 -4.55
CA ASP A 153 9.46 -3.13 -3.87
C ASP A 153 10.48 -3.78 -4.82
N PRO A 154 11.60 -3.10 -5.14
CA PRO A 154 12.57 -3.62 -6.10
C PRO A 154 13.18 -4.96 -5.70
N ARG A 155 13.07 -5.36 -4.43
CA ARG A 155 13.52 -6.67 -3.95
C ARG A 155 12.62 -7.82 -4.40
N LYS A 156 11.39 -7.55 -4.86
CA LYS A 156 10.42 -8.57 -5.28
C LYS A 156 10.98 -9.42 -6.41
N GLY A 157 11.44 -8.81 -7.50
CA GLY A 157 12.03 -9.53 -8.62
C GLY A 157 13.25 -10.36 -8.23
N ILE A 158 14.10 -9.84 -7.32
CA ILE A 158 15.27 -10.58 -6.82
C ILE A 158 14.82 -11.82 -6.03
N ILE A 159 13.81 -11.69 -5.17
CA ILE A 159 13.26 -12.81 -4.40
C ILE A 159 12.60 -13.83 -5.33
N GLU A 160 11.85 -13.39 -6.35
CA GLU A 160 11.23 -14.29 -7.33
C GLU A 160 12.26 -15.14 -8.06
N GLU A 161 13.34 -14.54 -8.54
CA GLU A 161 14.43 -15.30 -9.19
C GLU A 161 15.13 -16.25 -8.21
N PHE A 162 15.36 -15.83 -6.99
CA PHE A 162 15.91 -16.68 -5.94
C PHE A 162 15.02 -17.90 -5.64
N LEU A 163 13.70 -17.74 -5.64
CA LEU A 163 12.75 -18.83 -5.41
C LEU A 163 12.73 -19.86 -6.55
N LYS A 164 13.00 -19.43 -7.79
CA LYS A 164 13.08 -20.31 -8.97
C LYS A 164 14.37 -21.11 -9.02
N GLN A 165 15.40 -20.70 -8.29
CA GLN A 165 16.70 -21.37 -8.30
C GLN A 165 16.61 -22.77 -7.65
N PRO A 166 16.98 -23.85 -8.37
CA PRO A 166 17.01 -25.19 -7.80
C PRO A 166 18.01 -25.28 -6.65
N VAL A 167 17.74 -26.14 -5.69
CA VAL A 167 18.60 -26.41 -4.53
C VAL A 167 18.82 -27.92 -4.38
N PRO A 168 19.93 -28.38 -3.76
CA PRO A 168 20.14 -29.78 -3.43
C PRO A 168 18.98 -30.39 -2.65
N VAL A 169 18.69 -31.66 -2.86
CA VAL A 169 17.59 -32.37 -2.17
C VAL A 169 17.74 -32.40 -0.65
N ASP A 170 18.97 -32.32 -0.15
CA ASP A 170 19.31 -32.26 1.27
C ASP A 170 19.45 -30.83 1.83
N TRP A 171 18.94 -29.82 1.10
CA TRP A 171 19.07 -28.39 1.39
C TRP A 171 18.86 -28.03 2.84
N TYR A 172 17.79 -28.53 3.42
CA TYR A 172 17.39 -28.14 4.80
C TYR A 172 18.21 -28.85 5.90
N SER A 173 19.06 -29.80 5.54
CA SER A 173 20.05 -30.40 6.43
C SER A 173 21.44 -29.75 6.32
N MET A 174 21.69 -29.00 5.24
CA MET A 174 22.94 -28.28 5.04
C MET A 174 23.09 -27.10 6.02
N SER A 175 24.36 -26.80 6.38
CA SER A 175 24.68 -25.56 7.10
C SER A 175 24.49 -24.34 6.20
N SER A 176 24.25 -23.16 6.81
CA SER A 176 24.15 -21.90 6.07
C SER A 176 25.39 -21.58 5.24
N ILE A 177 26.57 -21.93 5.72
CA ILE A 177 27.84 -21.75 5.00
C ILE A 177 27.86 -22.62 3.74
N THR A 178 27.45 -23.87 3.83
CA THR A 178 27.38 -24.80 2.68
C THR A 178 26.37 -24.33 1.67
N ARG A 179 25.21 -23.85 2.11
CA ARG A 179 24.17 -23.27 1.25
C ARG A 179 24.68 -22.04 0.49
N LEU A 180 25.35 -21.09 1.18
CA LEU A 180 25.94 -19.92 0.53
C LEU A 180 27.04 -20.29 -0.47
N SER A 181 27.85 -21.31 -0.19
CA SER A 181 28.85 -21.83 -1.12
C SER A 181 28.20 -22.39 -2.39
N TYR A 182 27.13 -23.18 -2.23
CA TYR A 182 26.34 -23.67 -3.37
C TYR A 182 25.73 -22.53 -4.19
N LEU A 183 25.07 -21.56 -3.54
CA LEU A 183 24.46 -20.42 -4.21
C LEU A 183 25.44 -19.56 -4.98
N SER A 184 26.69 -19.48 -4.52
CA SER A 184 27.75 -18.75 -5.21
C SER A 184 28.20 -19.43 -6.50
N ASN A 185 28.12 -20.76 -6.58
CA ASN A 185 28.49 -21.51 -7.80
C ASN A 185 27.70 -22.83 -7.96
N PRO A 186 26.40 -22.73 -8.32
CA PRO A 186 25.53 -23.93 -8.43
C PRO A 186 25.98 -24.93 -9.50
N LYS A 187 26.72 -24.46 -10.50
CA LYS A 187 27.19 -25.33 -11.63
C LYS A 187 28.20 -26.38 -11.23
N ILE A 188 28.88 -26.24 -10.11
CA ILE A 188 29.85 -27.24 -9.61
C ILE A 188 29.14 -28.42 -8.96
N TYR A 189 27.90 -28.26 -8.53
CA TYR A 189 27.12 -29.32 -7.88
C TYR A 189 26.61 -30.33 -8.90
N THR A 190 26.94 -31.61 -8.71
CA THR A 190 26.58 -32.71 -9.61
C THR A 190 25.48 -33.63 -9.06
N GLY A 191 24.97 -33.34 -7.85
CA GLY A 191 23.90 -34.11 -7.22
C GLY A 191 22.51 -33.73 -7.72
N GLU A 192 21.50 -34.43 -7.20
CA GLU A 192 20.11 -34.14 -7.49
C GLU A 192 19.69 -32.83 -6.88
N THR A 193 18.84 -32.09 -7.60
CA THR A 193 18.29 -30.82 -7.17
C THR A 193 16.76 -30.83 -7.18
N MET A 194 16.15 -29.98 -6.35
CA MET A 194 14.71 -29.77 -6.28
C MET A 194 14.40 -28.26 -6.26
N LEU A 195 13.17 -27.88 -6.55
CA LEU A 195 12.70 -26.54 -6.22
C LEU A 195 12.42 -26.47 -4.71
N ARG A 196 12.64 -25.28 -4.12
CA ARG A 196 12.32 -25.08 -2.70
C ARG A 196 10.84 -25.36 -2.43
N ASP A 197 10.58 -26.14 -1.41
CA ASP A 197 9.24 -26.46 -0.92
C ASP A 197 8.85 -25.62 0.31
N LYS A 198 9.80 -24.90 0.92
CA LYS A 198 9.55 -23.96 2.00
C LYS A 198 10.54 -22.80 1.97
N ILE A 199 10.14 -21.67 2.54
CA ILE A 199 10.95 -20.46 2.60
C ILE A 199 10.54 -19.60 3.78
N CYS A 200 11.49 -18.87 4.38
CA CYS A 200 11.24 -17.87 5.39
C CYS A 200 12.03 -16.58 5.13
N ALA A 201 11.60 -15.51 5.79
CA ALA A 201 12.25 -14.21 5.64
C ALA A 201 13.73 -14.22 6.02
N LEU A 202 14.13 -15.03 7.00
CA LEU A 202 15.52 -15.10 7.44
C LEU A 202 16.42 -15.80 6.40
N GLU A 203 15.92 -16.81 5.68
CA GLU A 203 16.65 -17.40 4.54
C GLU A 203 16.84 -16.37 3.43
N ILE A 204 15.80 -15.63 3.06
CA ILE A 204 15.92 -14.54 2.07
C ILE A 204 16.97 -13.52 2.50
N TRP A 205 16.95 -13.11 3.77
CA TRP A 205 17.90 -12.14 4.31
C TRP A 205 19.36 -12.61 4.18
N VAL A 206 19.62 -13.84 4.57
CA VAL A 206 20.98 -14.38 4.61
C VAL A 206 21.43 -14.90 3.24
N GLU A 207 20.58 -15.68 2.58
CA GLU A 207 20.98 -16.43 1.38
C GLU A 207 20.76 -15.64 0.08
N CYS A 208 19.70 -14.84 0.00
CA CYS A 208 19.40 -14.03 -1.17
C CYS A 208 20.10 -12.66 -1.12
N PHE A 209 20.04 -11.98 0.04
CA PHE A 209 20.61 -10.64 0.19
C PHE A 209 22.03 -10.62 0.76
N HIS A 210 22.59 -11.77 1.10
CA HIS A 210 23.95 -11.92 1.66
C HIS A 210 24.19 -11.04 2.88
N ARG A 211 23.18 -10.91 3.75
CA ARG A 211 23.26 -10.12 4.99
C ARG A 211 23.50 -11.00 6.20
N ALA A 212 24.18 -10.43 7.22
CA ALA A 212 24.39 -11.16 8.46
C ALA A 212 23.05 -11.37 9.20
N LYS A 213 22.86 -12.57 9.76
CA LYS A 213 21.65 -12.96 10.49
C LYS A 213 21.33 -11.99 11.64
N ALA A 214 22.37 -11.52 12.34
CA ALA A 214 22.23 -10.62 13.48
C ALA A 214 21.70 -9.23 13.12
N ASP A 215 21.84 -8.82 11.85
CA ASP A 215 21.47 -7.49 11.40
C ASP A 215 19.99 -7.41 10.97
N MET A 216 19.26 -8.54 10.96
CA MET A 216 17.87 -8.56 10.56
C MET A 216 16.98 -7.91 11.62
N THR A 217 16.40 -6.78 11.27
CA THR A 217 15.46 -6.07 12.15
C THR A 217 14.05 -6.63 11.98
N GLN A 218 13.17 -6.33 12.95
CA GLN A 218 11.76 -6.70 12.89
C GLN A 218 11.05 -6.04 11.69
N ARG A 219 11.49 -4.84 11.30
CA ARG A 219 10.96 -4.11 10.15
C ARG A 219 11.29 -4.85 8.85
N GLU A 220 12.53 -5.25 8.65
CA GLU A 220 12.97 -5.98 7.46
C GLU A 220 12.30 -7.34 7.35
N SER A 221 12.18 -8.06 8.48
CA SER A 221 11.43 -9.31 8.52
C SER A 221 9.98 -9.14 8.06
N ARG A 222 9.30 -8.07 8.49
CA ARG A 222 7.94 -7.77 8.05
C ARG A 222 7.87 -7.45 6.57
N GLN A 223 8.79 -6.63 6.06
CA GLN A 223 8.83 -6.26 4.64
C GLN A 223 9.06 -7.48 3.75
N ILE A 224 10.03 -8.34 4.06
CA ILE A 224 10.29 -9.55 3.29
C ILE A 224 9.08 -10.50 3.35
N ASN A 225 8.44 -10.65 4.51
CA ASN A 225 7.23 -11.46 4.62
C ASN A 225 6.06 -10.88 3.80
N SER A 226 5.96 -9.55 3.66
CA SER A 226 4.97 -8.89 2.80
C SER A 226 5.22 -9.24 1.34
N ILE A 227 6.47 -9.08 0.88
CA ILE A 227 6.88 -9.44 -0.49
C ILE A 227 6.61 -10.92 -0.77
N LEU A 228 6.98 -11.83 0.14
CA LEU A 228 6.70 -13.26 -0.02
C LEU A 228 5.19 -13.55 -0.09
N SER A 229 4.38 -12.88 0.73
CA SER A 229 2.92 -13.02 0.69
C SER A 229 2.35 -12.57 -0.64
N GLU A 230 2.90 -11.54 -1.25
CA GLU A 230 2.52 -11.04 -2.55
C GLU A 230 2.93 -12.00 -3.68
N ILE A 231 4.19 -12.44 -3.72
CA ILE A 231 4.72 -13.40 -4.73
C ILE A 231 3.92 -14.72 -4.71
N LEU A 232 3.43 -15.11 -3.52
CA LEU A 232 2.74 -16.38 -3.30
C LEU A 232 1.21 -16.26 -3.28
N LYS A 233 0.65 -15.04 -3.45
CA LYS A 233 -0.80 -14.77 -3.39
C LYS A 233 -1.60 -15.66 -4.33
N ASP A 234 -1.14 -15.80 -5.58
CA ASP A 234 -1.82 -16.54 -6.64
C ASP A 234 -1.33 -17.99 -6.77
N LYS A 235 -0.66 -18.50 -5.72
CA LYS A 235 -0.12 -19.87 -5.65
C LYS A 235 -0.77 -20.61 -4.48
N PRO A 236 -1.98 -21.18 -4.67
CA PRO A 236 -2.76 -21.78 -3.58
C PRO A 236 -2.07 -22.97 -2.92
N GLU A 237 -1.07 -23.57 -3.57
CA GLU A 237 -0.25 -24.63 -3.01
C GLU A 237 0.69 -24.17 -1.89
N TRP A 238 0.88 -22.85 -1.70
CA TRP A 238 1.72 -22.30 -0.64
C TRP A 238 0.90 -21.85 0.56
N MET A 239 1.27 -22.35 1.73
CA MET A 239 0.62 -22.00 2.98
C MET A 239 1.61 -21.44 3.99
N ARG A 240 1.14 -20.50 4.80
CA ARG A 240 1.92 -19.90 5.89
C ARG A 240 1.86 -20.78 7.14
N ASN A 241 3.05 -21.16 7.67
CA ASN A 241 3.14 -22.03 8.85
C ASN A 241 4.40 -21.72 9.68
N ASN A 242 4.45 -22.26 10.90
CA ASN A 242 5.66 -22.28 11.72
C ASN A 242 6.45 -23.56 11.39
N LEU A 243 7.65 -23.40 10.84
CA LEU A 243 8.45 -24.48 10.28
C LEU A 243 9.89 -24.42 10.79
N ARG A 244 10.56 -25.58 10.77
CA ARG A 244 11.99 -25.64 11.05
C ARG A 244 12.79 -25.55 9.74
N PHE A 245 13.75 -24.61 9.72
CA PHE A 245 14.59 -24.32 8.56
C PHE A 245 16.06 -24.73 8.77
N GLY A 246 16.27 -25.95 9.27
CA GLY A 246 17.59 -26.47 9.61
C GLY A 246 18.07 -26.00 11.00
N ALA A 247 19.34 -26.32 11.31
CA ALA A 247 19.93 -25.98 12.60
C ALA A 247 20.22 -24.47 12.73
N ASP A 248 20.69 -23.86 11.63
CA ASP A 248 21.18 -22.47 11.65
C ASP A 248 20.04 -21.44 11.72
N TYR A 249 18.87 -21.73 11.17
CA TYR A 249 17.73 -20.81 11.16
C TYR A 249 16.67 -21.13 12.22
N GLY A 250 16.67 -22.38 12.72
CA GLY A 250 15.74 -22.81 13.75
C GLY A 250 14.29 -22.81 13.30
N GLN A 251 13.38 -22.54 14.24
CA GLN A 251 11.95 -22.44 13.96
C GLN A 251 11.60 -21.01 13.53
N GLN A 252 11.01 -20.86 12.37
CA GLN A 252 10.61 -19.59 11.77
C GLN A 252 9.16 -19.66 11.27
N ARG A 253 8.50 -18.53 11.26
CA ARG A 253 7.25 -18.36 10.52
C ARG A 253 7.59 -18.15 9.05
N GLY A 254 7.18 -19.09 8.19
CA GLY A 254 7.49 -19.07 6.78
C GLY A 254 6.34 -19.61 5.93
N PHE A 255 6.65 -19.96 4.72
CA PHE A 255 5.73 -20.54 3.75
C PHE A 255 6.20 -21.94 3.39
N ILE A 256 5.27 -22.86 3.19
CA ILE A 256 5.51 -24.22 2.75
C ILE A 256 4.59 -24.58 1.60
N LYS A 257 5.14 -25.27 0.61
CA LYS A 257 4.38 -25.82 -0.53
C LYS A 257 3.78 -27.16 -0.14
N TRP A 258 2.46 -27.28 -0.28
CA TRP A 258 1.79 -28.57 -0.12
C TRP A 258 2.00 -29.41 -1.37
N HIS A 259 2.48 -30.63 -1.19
CA HIS A 259 2.46 -31.68 -2.21
C HIS A 259 1.14 -32.45 -2.03
N THR A 260 0.25 -32.34 -2.99
CA THR A 260 -0.93 -33.20 -3.11
C THR A 260 -0.51 -34.58 -3.56
#